data_0993cb21c15b7069c6bb4159a1555c5d
#
_entry.id   0993cb21c15b7069c6bb4159a1555c5d
#
_cell.length_a   1.000
_cell.length_b   1.000
_cell.length_c   1.000
_cell.angle_alpha   90.00
_cell.angle_beta   90.00
_cell.angle_gamma   90.00
#
_symmetry.space_group_name_H-M   'P 1'
#
loop_
_entity.id
_entity.type
_entity.pdbx_description
1 polymer ?
#
loop_
_entity_poly.entity_id
_entity_poly.type
_entity_poly.pdbx_seq_one_letter_code
_entity_poly.pdbx_strand_id
1 'polypeptide(L)'
;MKSIFTNKIKLLGAFILASGLTFGQTAADKRVQAGLTSNLGMNLLTMGTTRMESNGLGGNFSIGIVLHSSFKSSKNLGIATGLDFDFASQKYATNVPTYYRYVDTDILSKEDSGTGSSLFTLSERTQKSTYISIPLMLLFRTDFIGDFRYFGKFGIRNSFLVASKFNDYGQVFGSTDMVQNDNMKSSGEAFLYQGSVGLSAGAEWNFVGSTCLVLEGGYYYGVTPQFLERKENKRTTYTFDNEPVPNQVYFSNKSTMSQILFRVSLLF
;
A
#
# COMPACT_ATOMS: atom_id res chain seq x y z
N MET A 1 19.73 13.28 -18.10
CA MET A 1 18.57 12.59 -17.50
C MET A 1 17.76 13.42 -16.49
N LYS A 2 18.35 14.37 -15.74
CA LYS A 2 17.64 15.25 -14.77
C LYS A 2 16.65 16.25 -15.41
N SER A 3 16.87 16.72 -16.63
CA SER A 3 16.06 17.79 -17.25
C SER A 3 14.68 17.31 -17.75
N ILE A 4 14.57 16.06 -18.16
CA ILE A 4 13.31 15.48 -18.69
C ILE A 4 12.28 15.24 -17.58
N PHE A 5 12.74 14.91 -16.37
CA PHE A 5 11.87 14.67 -15.22
C PHE A 5 11.24 15.98 -14.71
N THR A 6 12.00 17.06 -14.67
CA THR A 6 11.55 18.38 -14.20
C THR A 6 10.48 18.98 -15.12
N ASN A 7 10.57 18.76 -16.43
CA ASN A 7 9.59 19.28 -17.39
C ASN A 7 8.27 18.49 -17.35
N LYS A 8 8.30 17.18 -17.09
CA LYS A 8 7.08 16.37 -16.93
C LYS A 8 6.28 16.73 -15.68
N ILE A 9 6.97 17.05 -14.58
CA ILE A 9 6.31 17.50 -13.34
C ILE A 9 5.67 18.88 -13.51
N LYS A 10 6.31 19.80 -14.22
CA LYS A 10 5.74 21.11 -14.55
C LYS A 10 4.52 21.00 -15.46
N LEU A 11 4.52 20.08 -16.41
CA LEU A 11 3.38 19.83 -17.31
C LEU A 11 2.18 19.23 -16.55
N LEU A 12 2.42 18.33 -15.60
CA LEU A 12 1.39 17.76 -14.74
C LEU A 12 0.77 18.83 -13.82
N GLY A 13 1.60 19.69 -13.23
CA GLY A 13 1.15 20.81 -12.42
C GLY A 13 0.32 21.84 -13.20
N ALA A 14 0.69 22.12 -14.46
CA ALA A 14 -0.05 23.02 -15.34
C ALA A 14 -1.40 22.43 -15.78
N PHE A 15 -1.51 21.12 -15.95
CA PHE A 15 -2.77 20.45 -16.30
C PHE A 15 -3.77 20.46 -15.12
N ILE A 16 -3.28 20.37 -13.89
CA ILE A 16 -4.10 20.44 -12.66
C ILE A 16 -4.62 21.88 -12.45
N LEU A 17 -3.80 22.89 -12.73
CA LEU A 17 -4.20 24.30 -12.63
C LEU A 17 -5.16 24.75 -13.73
N ALA A 18 -5.04 24.22 -14.96
CA ALA A 18 -5.90 24.56 -16.08
C ALA A 18 -7.33 24.00 -15.95
N SER A 19 -7.53 22.90 -15.22
CA SER A 19 -8.86 22.32 -14.99
C SER A 19 -9.70 23.11 -13.97
N GLY A 20 -9.08 23.99 -13.17
CA GLY A 20 -9.76 24.82 -12.17
C GLY A 20 -10.39 26.12 -12.71
N LEU A 21 -10.13 26.49 -13.97
CA LEU A 21 -10.49 27.82 -14.48
C LEU A 21 -11.77 27.88 -15.33
N THR A 22 -12.46 26.77 -15.53
CA THR A 22 -13.70 26.79 -16.32
C THR A 22 -14.84 26.19 -15.51
N PHE A 23 -15.71 27.04 -14.95
CA PHE A 23 -17.16 26.83 -14.88
C PHE A 23 -17.79 27.66 -13.77
N GLY A 24 -18.55 28.69 -14.16
CA GLY A 24 -19.37 29.52 -13.27
C GLY A 24 -20.67 28.81 -12.85
N GLN A 25 -20.55 27.64 -12.22
CA GLN A 25 -21.66 26.99 -11.50
C GLN A 25 -21.38 27.09 -10.01
N THR A 26 -22.43 27.28 -9.21
CA THR A 26 -22.34 27.23 -7.75
C THR A 26 -21.72 25.89 -7.38
N ALA A 27 -20.61 25.96 -6.72
CA ALA A 27 -19.64 24.86 -6.59
C ALA A 27 -20.12 23.62 -5.87
N ALA A 28 -21.07 23.78 -4.99
CA ALA A 28 -21.65 22.69 -4.21
C ALA A 28 -22.33 21.61 -5.06
N ASP A 29 -22.76 21.94 -6.28
CA ASP A 29 -23.54 21.09 -7.17
C ASP A 29 -22.81 20.66 -8.44
N LYS A 30 -21.48 20.81 -8.51
CA LYS A 30 -20.72 20.37 -9.67
C LYS A 30 -20.88 18.87 -9.82
N ARG A 31 -21.22 18.46 -11.04
CA ARG A 31 -21.33 17.05 -11.41
C ARG A 31 -20.01 16.30 -11.31
N VAL A 32 -18.92 16.98 -11.65
CA VAL A 32 -17.56 16.46 -11.56
C VAL A 32 -16.77 17.39 -10.67
N GLN A 33 -16.16 16.82 -9.65
CA GLN A 33 -15.28 17.49 -8.72
C GLN A 33 -13.95 16.77 -8.70
N ALA A 34 -12.87 17.51 -8.83
CA ALA A 34 -11.51 16.98 -8.72
C ALA A 34 -10.81 17.65 -7.54
N GLY A 35 -9.80 16.99 -7.00
CA GLY A 35 -9.09 17.56 -5.87
C GLY A 35 -7.83 16.84 -5.49
N LEU A 36 -7.19 17.34 -4.45
CA LEU A 36 -6.02 16.74 -3.83
C LEU A 36 -6.45 15.95 -2.59
N THR A 37 -5.75 14.88 -2.32
CA THR A 37 -6.03 14.00 -1.18
C THR A 37 -4.77 13.59 -0.46
N SER A 38 -4.89 13.43 0.86
CA SER A 38 -3.89 12.78 1.70
C SER A 38 -4.58 11.78 2.61
N ASN A 39 -3.95 10.62 2.79
CA ASN A 39 -4.47 9.57 3.65
C ASN A 39 -3.43 9.22 4.71
N LEU A 40 -3.93 8.95 5.91
CA LEU A 40 -3.21 8.27 6.98
C LEU A 40 -3.95 6.99 7.33
N GLY A 41 -3.21 5.93 7.62
CA GLY A 41 -3.89 4.68 7.92
C GLY A 41 -3.03 3.63 8.60
N MET A 42 -3.68 2.52 8.86
CA MET A 42 -3.09 1.35 9.49
C MET A 42 -3.27 0.15 8.57
N ASN A 43 -2.22 -0.64 8.45
CA ASN A 43 -2.23 -1.91 7.74
C ASN A 43 -2.38 -3.05 8.74
N LEU A 44 -3.31 -3.93 8.46
CA LEU A 44 -3.63 -5.13 9.22
C LEU A 44 -3.21 -6.33 8.37
N LEU A 45 -2.10 -6.95 8.74
CA LEU A 45 -1.58 -8.12 8.05
C LEU A 45 -2.17 -9.38 8.65
N THR A 46 -2.89 -10.15 7.84
CA THR A 46 -3.39 -11.48 8.22
C THR A 46 -2.47 -12.52 7.63
N MET A 47 -1.77 -13.27 8.47
CA MET A 47 -0.82 -14.27 8.04
C MET A 47 -1.54 -15.53 7.53
N GLY A 48 -1.09 -16.06 6.42
CA GLY A 48 -1.57 -17.32 5.85
C GLY A 48 -0.80 -18.56 6.30
N THR A 49 0.10 -18.40 7.27
CA THR A 49 0.90 -19.47 7.84
C THR A 49 0.99 -19.33 9.36
N THR A 50 1.09 -20.45 10.07
CA THR A 50 1.29 -20.48 11.52
C THR A 50 2.75 -20.28 11.95
N ARG A 51 3.67 -20.25 10.99
CA ARG A 51 5.12 -20.10 11.23
C ARG A 51 5.55 -18.65 11.38
N MET A 52 4.70 -17.74 10.94
CA MET A 52 4.89 -16.31 11.06
C MET A 52 3.66 -15.69 11.69
N GLU A 53 3.86 -14.64 12.42
CA GLU A 53 2.79 -13.83 13.02
C GLU A 53 2.93 -12.37 12.66
N SER A 54 1.82 -11.66 12.64
CA SER A 54 1.83 -10.21 12.47
C SER A 54 2.40 -9.58 13.74
N ASN A 55 3.45 -8.79 13.60
CA ASN A 55 4.09 -8.09 14.71
C ASN A 55 3.58 -6.64 14.79
N GLY A 56 2.32 -6.50 15.20
CA GLY A 56 1.66 -5.22 15.38
C GLY A 56 1.03 -4.63 14.11
N LEU A 57 0.64 -3.38 14.22
CA LEU A 57 0.01 -2.62 13.13
C LEU A 57 1.08 -2.02 12.23
N GLY A 58 0.88 -2.17 10.93
CA GLY A 58 1.65 -1.43 9.94
C GLY A 58 1.10 -0.02 9.74
N GLY A 59 1.93 0.90 9.25
CA GLY A 59 1.51 2.25 8.89
C GLY A 59 1.23 2.39 7.40
N ASN A 60 0.33 3.30 7.05
CA ASN A 60 0.08 3.72 5.69
C ASN A 60 -0.01 5.25 5.63
N PHE A 61 0.69 5.83 4.67
CA PHE A 61 0.56 7.24 4.30
C PHE A 61 0.42 7.33 2.79
N SER A 62 -0.50 8.17 2.31
CA SER A 62 -0.57 8.42 0.87
C SER A 62 -0.93 9.86 0.54
N ILE A 63 -0.52 10.26 -0.65
CA ILE A 63 -0.88 11.53 -1.28
C ILE A 63 -1.38 11.24 -2.69
N GLY A 64 -2.33 12.01 -3.17
CA GLY A 64 -2.88 11.74 -4.49
C GLY A 64 -3.86 12.79 -5.00
N ILE A 65 -4.55 12.39 -6.04
CA ILE A 65 -5.66 13.14 -6.64
C ILE A 65 -6.94 12.32 -6.51
N VAL A 66 -8.04 13.01 -6.29
CA VAL A 66 -9.36 12.40 -6.20
C VAL A 66 -10.29 13.02 -7.22
N LEU A 67 -11.16 12.20 -7.77
CA LEU A 67 -12.20 12.59 -8.73
C LEU A 67 -13.53 12.01 -8.28
N HIS A 68 -14.51 12.87 -8.07
CA HIS A 68 -15.90 12.49 -7.83
C HIS A 68 -16.74 12.88 -9.04
N SER A 69 -17.57 11.96 -9.53
CA SER A 69 -18.46 12.21 -10.66
C SER A 69 -19.84 11.68 -10.34
N SER A 70 -20.85 12.56 -10.28
CA SER A 70 -22.26 12.17 -10.11
C SER A 70 -22.89 11.73 -11.43
N PHE A 71 -23.84 10.79 -11.39
CA PHE A 71 -24.56 10.35 -12.57
C PHE A 71 -25.52 11.44 -13.08
N LYS A 72 -25.80 11.42 -14.39
CA LYS A 72 -26.77 12.36 -14.99
C LYS A 72 -28.16 12.26 -14.38
N SER A 73 -28.55 11.06 -13.99
CA SER A 73 -29.87 10.73 -13.46
C SER A 73 -30.06 11.07 -11.98
N SER A 74 -28.95 11.28 -11.25
CA SER A 74 -29.01 11.54 -9.82
C SER A 74 -27.77 12.31 -9.34
N LYS A 75 -27.99 13.37 -8.59
CA LYS A 75 -26.92 14.11 -7.94
C LYS A 75 -26.31 13.34 -6.75
N ASN A 76 -27.10 12.45 -6.17
CA ASN A 76 -26.76 11.74 -4.94
C ASN A 76 -26.05 10.41 -5.20
N LEU A 77 -26.00 9.96 -6.46
CA LEU A 77 -25.30 8.76 -6.89
C LEU A 77 -24.18 9.09 -7.86
N GLY A 78 -23.04 8.42 -7.71
CA GLY A 78 -21.90 8.68 -8.57
C GLY A 78 -20.81 7.63 -8.45
N ILE A 79 -19.66 8.01 -8.98
CA ILE A 79 -18.41 7.25 -8.90
C ILE A 79 -17.34 8.14 -8.29
N ALA A 80 -16.58 7.59 -7.37
CA ALA A 80 -15.36 8.18 -6.86
C ALA A 80 -14.16 7.34 -7.33
N THR A 81 -13.17 8.01 -7.91
CA THR A 81 -11.92 7.41 -8.34
C THR A 81 -10.76 8.36 -8.05
N GLY A 82 -9.54 7.99 -8.42
CA GLY A 82 -8.37 8.81 -8.19
C GLY A 82 -7.08 8.07 -8.46
N LEU A 83 -5.99 8.68 -8.07
CA LEU A 83 -4.66 8.12 -8.12
C LEU A 83 -3.94 8.48 -6.83
N ASP A 84 -3.60 7.49 -6.02
CA ASP A 84 -2.87 7.65 -4.77
C ASP A 84 -1.47 7.05 -4.89
N PHE A 85 -0.46 7.74 -4.36
CA PHE A 85 0.86 7.20 -4.10
C PHE A 85 0.92 6.77 -2.64
N ASP A 86 0.91 5.46 -2.40
CA ASP A 86 0.86 4.87 -1.07
C ASP A 86 2.25 4.46 -0.60
N PHE A 87 2.58 4.83 0.63
CA PHE A 87 3.77 4.40 1.36
C PHE A 87 3.31 3.53 2.53
N ALA A 88 3.40 2.24 2.35
CA ALA A 88 2.91 1.25 3.30
C ALA A 88 4.06 0.58 4.04
N SER A 89 3.90 0.36 5.32
CA SER A 89 4.78 -0.50 6.12
C SER A 89 3.98 -1.59 6.80
N GLN A 90 4.60 -2.74 7.02
CA GLN A 90 4.02 -3.86 7.76
C GLN A 90 5.12 -4.63 8.45
N LYS A 91 4.79 -5.20 9.61
CA LYS A 91 5.74 -5.93 10.45
C LYS A 91 5.24 -7.33 10.69
N TYR A 92 6.16 -8.27 10.66
CA TYR A 92 5.90 -9.65 11.05
C TYR A 92 7.13 -10.29 11.66
N ALA A 93 6.89 -11.27 12.51
CA ALA A 93 7.89 -12.04 13.21
C ALA A 93 7.77 -13.52 12.87
N THR A 94 8.81 -14.26 13.13
CA THR A 94 8.82 -15.71 12.95
C THR A 94 8.62 -16.41 14.28
N ASN A 95 7.69 -17.37 14.34
CA ASN A 95 7.40 -18.16 15.54
C ASN A 95 8.30 -19.37 15.70
N VAL A 96 9.05 -19.71 14.67
CA VAL A 96 9.99 -20.85 14.63
C VAL A 96 11.30 -20.39 14.01
N PRO A 97 12.43 -21.03 14.29
CA PRO A 97 13.70 -20.73 13.60
C PRO A 97 13.47 -20.79 12.09
N THR A 98 13.60 -19.63 11.45
CA THR A 98 13.34 -19.48 10.01
C THR A 98 14.57 -18.94 9.34
N TYR A 99 15.13 -19.73 8.44
CA TYR A 99 16.31 -19.36 7.69
C TYR A 99 15.90 -18.68 6.40
N TYR A 100 16.56 -17.58 6.11
CA TYR A 100 16.32 -16.78 4.93
C TYR A 100 17.61 -16.60 4.13
N ARG A 101 17.55 -16.76 2.83
CA ARG A 101 18.68 -16.53 1.94
C ARG A 101 18.42 -15.26 1.12
N TYR A 102 19.32 -14.31 1.24
CA TYR A 102 19.33 -13.13 0.38
C TYR A 102 19.98 -13.47 -0.95
N VAL A 103 19.29 -13.19 -2.04
CA VAL A 103 19.73 -13.62 -3.37
C VAL A 103 20.55 -12.58 -4.11
N ASP A 104 20.35 -11.30 -3.82
CA ASP A 104 20.87 -10.18 -4.61
C ASP A 104 21.60 -9.12 -3.76
N THR A 105 22.23 -9.50 -2.63
CA THR A 105 22.88 -8.50 -1.78
C THR A 105 24.35 -8.82 -1.52
N ASP A 106 25.21 -7.84 -1.71
CA ASP A 106 26.65 -7.94 -1.48
C ASP A 106 27.04 -8.20 0.00
N ILE A 107 26.10 -7.97 0.93
CA ILE A 107 26.37 -8.06 2.37
C ILE A 107 26.34 -9.51 2.86
N LEU A 108 25.49 -10.34 2.26
CA LEU A 108 25.29 -11.74 2.66
C LEU A 108 25.53 -12.72 1.51
N SER A 109 25.88 -12.25 0.32
CA SER A 109 26.24 -13.06 -0.84
C SER A 109 27.72 -13.42 -0.91
N LYS A 110 28.54 -12.94 0.01
CA LYS A 110 29.88 -13.49 0.12
C LYS A 110 29.76 -14.91 0.59
N GLU A 111 29.97 -15.82 -0.35
CA GLU A 111 30.23 -17.22 -0.07
C GLU A 111 31.33 -17.27 0.99
N ASP A 112 30.94 -17.59 2.22
CA ASP A 112 31.91 -18.01 3.19
C ASP A 112 32.52 -19.32 2.66
N SER A 113 33.80 -19.26 2.44
CA SER A 113 34.61 -20.30 1.86
C SER A 113 34.30 -21.64 2.50
N GLY A 114 33.53 -22.47 1.83
CA GLY A 114 33.44 -23.89 2.09
C GLY A 114 32.06 -24.47 2.42
N THR A 115 31.10 -23.70 2.89
CA THR A 115 29.76 -24.23 3.22
C THR A 115 28.62 -23.54 2.49
N GLY A 116 28.89 -22.63 1.61
CA GLY A 116 27.98 -22.17 0.55
C GLY A 116 26.65 -21.57 1.01
N SER A 117 26.52 -21.04 2.22
CA SER A 117 25.23 -20.51 2.61
C SER A 117 25.34 -19.26 3.48
N SER A 118 25.17 -18.14 2.85
CA SER A 118 24.77 -16.90 3.52
C SER A 118 23.33 -17.02 4.04
N LEU A 119 23.10 -17.88 5.01
CA LEU A 119 21.80 -18.04 5.66
C LEU A 119 21.68 -17.04 6.79
N PHE A 120 20.51 -16.48 6.88
CA PHE A 120 20.14 -15.55 7.93
C PHE A 120 18.97 -16.12 8.70
N THR A 121 19.09 -16.21 10.02
CA THR A 121 17.98 -16.61 10.88
C THR A 121 17.13 -15.39 11.15
N LEU A 122 16.02 -15.31 10.44
CA LEU A 122 15.09 -14.19 10.54
C LEU A 122 14.30 -14.29 11.84
N SER A 123 14.28 -13.21 12.61
CA SER A 123 13.42 -13.05 13.79
C SER A 123 12.27 -12.10 13.51
N GLU A 124 12.56 -10.94 12.98
CA GLU A 124 11.56 -9.92 12.64
C GLU A 124 11.86 -9.30 11.28
N ARG A 125 10.80 -8.93 10.58
CA ARG A 125 10.89 -8.21 9.30
C ARG A 125 9.91 -7.05 9.26
N THR A 126 10.41 -5.88 8.86
CA THR A 126 9.60 -4.73 8.48
C THR A 126 9.66 -4.57 6.97
N GLN A 127 8.54 -4.81 6.31
CA GLN A 127 8.43 -4.54 4.87
C GLN A 127 7.95 -3.12 4.66
N LYS A 128 8.65 -2.38 3.80
CA LYS A 128 8.29 -1.04 3.33
C LYS A 128 7.99 -1.11 1.85
N SER A 129 6.79 -0.77 1.46
CA SER A 129 6.32 -0.88 0.08
C SER A 129 5.73 0.43 -0.42
N THR A 130 5.96 0.73 -1.68
CA THR A 130 5.36 1.87 -2.37
C THR A 130 4.43 1.34 -3.45
N TYR A 131 3.19 1.82 -3.46
CA TYR A 131 2.17 1.45 -4.44
C TYR A 131 1.64 2.67 -5.17
N ILE A 132 1.15 2.43 -6.38
CA ILE A 132 0.23 3.32 -7.07
C ILE A 132 -1.14 2.69 -6.96
N SER A 133 -2.09 3.40 -6.35
CA SER A 133 -3.42 2.88 -6.07
C SER A 133 -4.49 3.66 -6.82
N ILE A 134 -5.42 2.91 -7.42
CA ILE A 134 -6.55 3.44 -8.18
C ILE A 134 -7.82 2.91 -7.53
N PRO A 135 -8.49 3.70 -6.66
CA PRO A 135 -9.80 3.34 -6.14
C PRO A 135 -10.87 3.48 -7.23
N LEU A 136 -11.83 2.57 -7.21
CA LEU A 136 -13.05 2.65 -8.02
C LEU A 136 -14.22 2.34 -7.11
N MET A 137 -14.91 3.40 -6.67
CA MET A 137 -15.93 3.34 -5.63
C MET A 137 -17.25 3.89 -6.15
N LEU A 138 -18.35 3.20 -5.88
CA LEU A 138 -19.69 3.77 -5.97
C LEU A 138 -19.83 4.81 -4.85
N LEU A 139 -20.37 5.96 -5.18
CA LEU A 139 -20.53 7.10 -4.28
C LEU A 139 -22.01 7.38 -4.07
N PHE A 140 -22.41 7.38 -2.81
CA PHE A 140 -23.76 7.70 -2.35
C PHE A 140 -23.66 8.96 -1.50
N ARG A 141 -24.42 9.99 -1.82
CA ARG A 141 -24.41 11.28 -1.11
C ARG A 141 -25.80 11.65 -0.63
N THR A 142 -25.88 12.35 0.49
CA THR A 142 -27.10 13.05 0.89
C THR A 142 -27.20 14.38 0.13
N ASP A 143 -28.33 15.04 0.24
CA ASP A 143 -28.41 16.48 -0.06
C ASP A 143 -27.62 17.27 0.99
N PHE A 144 -27.34 18.54 0.70
CA PHE A 144 -26.70 19.42 1.66
C PHE A 144 -27.66 19.74 2.82
N ILE A 145 -27.14 19.65 4.03
CA ILE A 145 -27.79 20.05 5.28
C ILE A 145 -26.94 21.22 5.82
N GLY A 146 -27.34 22.44 5.49
CA GLY A 146 -26.48 23.63 5.66
C GLY A 146 -25.26 23.53 4.74
N ASP A 147 -24.07 23.70 5.30
CA ASP A 147 -22.80 23.62 4.56
C ASP A 147 -22.23 22.19 4.48
N PHE A 148 -22.90 21.21 5.04
CA PHE A 148 -22.42 19.83 5.12
C PHE A 148 -23.24 18.88 4.26
N ARG A 149 -22.56 17.90 3.69
CA ARG A 149 -23.14 16.76 2.99
C ARG A 149 -22.45 15.49 3.46
N TYR A 150 -23.21 14.45 3.78
CA TYR A 150 -22.70 13.16 4.16
C TYR A 150 -22.63 12.23 2.96
N PHE A 151 -21.69 11.30 2.99
CA PHE A 151 -21.57 10.31 1.93
C PHE A 151 -21.11 8.96 2.45
N GLY A 152 -21.42 7.94 1.66
CA GLY A 152 -20.87 6.60 1.77
C GLY A 152 -20.30 6.16 0.44
N LYS A 153 -19.25 5.34 0.48
CA LYS A 153 -18.64 4.73 -0.71
C LYS A 153 -18.47 3.24 -0.49
N PHE A 154 -18.66 2.48 -1.57
CA PHE A 154 -18.39 1.05 -1.60
C PHE A 154 -17.76 0.69 -2.94
N GLY A 155 -16.72 -0.16 -2.92
CA GLY A 155 -16.09 -0.57 -4.17
C GLY A 155 -14.75 -1.27 -3.95
N ILE A 156 -13.89 -1.13 -4.94
CA ILE A 156 -12.58 -1.78 -5.00
C ILE A 156 -11.46 -0.74 -5.00
N ARG A 157 -10.33 -1.13 -4.40
CA ARG A 157 -9.07 -0.39 -4.49
C ARG A 157 -8.04 -1.29 -5.14
N ASN A 158 -7.48 -0.84 -6.25
CA ASN A 158 -6.46 -1.54 -7.02
C ASN A 158 -5.12 -0.87 -6.75
N SER A 159 -4.16 -1.61 -6.22
CA SER A 159 -2.83 -1.09 -5.88
C SER A 159 -1.75 -1.88 -6.60
N PHE A 160 -0.87 -1.18 -7.29
CA PHE A 160 0.22 -1.76 -8.07
C PHE A 160 1.54 -1.44 -7.39
N LEU A 161 2.33 -2.47 -7.10
CA LEU A 161 3.61 -2.34 -6.43
C LEU A 161 4.65 -1.67 -7.35
N VAL A 162 5.24 -0.59 -6.86
CA VAL A 162 6.33 0.13 -7.53
C VAL A 162 7.68 -0.26 -6.95
N ALA A 163 7.75 -0.34 -5.62
CA ALA A 163 8.98 -0.68 -4.91
C ALA A 163 8.67 -1.39 -3.60
N SER A 164 9.54 -2.31 -3.21
CA SER A 164 9.48 -2.96 -1.89
C SER A 164 10.89 -3.15 -1.35
N LYS A 165 11.05 -2.94 -0.05
CA LYS A 165 12.29 -3.15 0.68
C LYS A 165 11.98 -3.79 2.02
N PHE A 166 12.95 -4.54 2.54
CA PHE A 166 12.87 -5.14 3.86
C PHE A 166 13.92 -4.54 4.80
N ASN A 167 13.54 -4.41 6.06
CA ASN A 167 14.46 -4.24 7.17
C ASN A 167 14.31 -5.48 8.04
N ASP A 168 15.36 -6.25 8.15
CA ASP A 168 15.37 -7.53 8.82
C ASP A 168 16.19 -7.47 10.10
N TYR A 169 15.66 -8.08 11.15
CA TYR A 169 16.34 -8.27 12.42
C TYR A 169 16.46 -9.76 12.69
N GLY A 170 17.66 -10.20 13.04
CA GLY A 170 17.93 -11.61 13.26
C GLY A 170 19.42 -11.90 13.39
N GLN A 171 19.83 -13.13 13.12
CA GLN A 171 21.20 -13.61 13.29
C GLN A 171 21.78 -14.11 11.98
N VAL A 172 23.05 -13.82 11.73
CA VAL A 172 23.80 -14.50 10.67
C VAL A 172 24.03 -15.94 11.12
N PHE A 173 23.83 -16.90 10.22
CA PHE A 173 24.01 -18.32 10.54
C PHE A 173 25.40 -18.60 11.10
N GLY A 174 25.46 -19.29 12.24
CA GLY A 174 26.70 -19.58 12.94
C GLY A 174 27.21 -18.48 13.89
N SER A 175 26.49 -17.32 13.97
CA SER A 175 26.76 -16.26 14.96
C SER A 175 25.68 -16.25 16.03
N THR A 176 26.01 -15.78 17.22
CA THR A 176 25.07 -15.51 18.30
C THR A 176 24.62 -14.05 18.34
N ASP A 177 25.25 -13.18 17.54
CA ASP A 177 25.00 -11.75 17.57
C ASP A 177 23.75 -11.41 16.74
N MET A 178 22.88 -10.58 17.31
CA MET A 178 21.74 -10.02 16.62
C MET A 178 22.17 -8.88 15.71
N VAL A 179 21.76 -8.95 14.46
CA VAL A 179 22.13 -7.97 13.41
C VAL A 179 20.86 -7.42 12.76
N GLN A 180 20.93 -6.14 12.43
CA GLN A 180 19.88 -5.48 11.65
C GLN A 180 20.39 -5.21 10.23
N ASN A 181 19.65 -5.69 9.24
CA ASN A 181 19.92 -5.46 7.83
C ASN A 181 18.85 -4.53 7.25
N ASP A 182 19.25 -3.31 6.91
CA ASP A 182 18.34 -2.28 6.44
C ASP A 182 18.29 -2.18 4.91
N ASN A 183 17.11 -1.82 4.41
CA ASN A 183 16.87 -1.52 2.98
C ASN A 183 17.19 -2.68 2.02
N MET A 184 17.05 -3.91 2.49
CA MET A 184 17.26 -5.10 1.67
C MET A 184 16.25 -5.14 0.53
N LYS A 185 16.72 -5.39 -0.69
CA LYS A 185 15.84 -5.51 -1.85
C LYS A 185 15.05 -6.81 -1.75
N SER A 186 13.73 -6.69 -1.87
CA SER A 186 12.88 -7.85 -2.07
C SER A 186 12.73 -8.13 -3.56
N SER A 187 13.61 -8.90 -4.15
CA SER A 187 13.42 -9.25 -5.56
C SER A 187 12.32 -10.29 -5.71
N GLY A 188 11.12 -9.81 -6.01
CA GLY A 188 10.00 -10.61 -6.44
C GLY A 188 9.34 -11.48 -5.36
N GLU A 189 9.40 -11.08 -4.09
CA GLU A 189 8.67 -11.73 -2.99
C GLU A 189 7.29 -11.12 -2.77
N ALA A 190 7.17 -9.81 -2.99
CA ALA A 190 5.90 -9.12 -2.88
C ALA A 190 5.08 -9.33 -4.17
N PHE A 191 3.79 -9.54 -3.99
CA PHE A 191 2.87 -9.62 -5.12
C PHE A 191 2.70 -8.25 -5.78
N LEU A 192 2.74 -8.20 -7.11
CA LEU A 192 2.73 -6.94 -7.86
C LEU A 192 1.39 -6.20 -7.79
N TYR A 193 0.30 -6.91 -7.54
CA TYR A 193 -1.04 -6.37 -7.53
C TYR A 193 -1.74 -6.67 -6.21
N GLN A 194 -2.28 -5.65 -5.59
CA GLN A 194 -3.12 -5.77 -4.40
C GLN A 194 -4.51 -5.23 -4.69
N GLY A 195 -5.47 -6.15 -4.72
CA GLY A 195 -6.89 -5.84 -4.79
C GLY A 195 -7.52 -5.87 -3.40
N SER A 196 -8.29 -4.85 -3.08
CA SER A 196 -9.11 -4.83 -1.88
C SER A 196 -10.53 -4.37 -2.17
N VAL A 197 -11.48 -4.89 -1.40
CA VAL A 197 -12.87 -4.45 -1.39
C VAL A 197 -13.08 -3.61 -0.15
N GLY A 198 -13.69 -2.46 -0.28
CA GLY A 198 -13.81 -1.54 0.84
C GLY A 198 -15.09 -0.76 0.88
N LEU A 199 -15.32 -0.24 2.05
CA LEU A 199 -16.38 0.72 2.32
C LEU A 199 -15.79 1.91 3.09
N SER A 200 -16.32 3.09 2.84
CA SER A 200 -15.95 4.30 3.56
C SER A 200 -17.15 5.21 3.74
N ALA A 201 -17.09 6.06 4.71
CA ALA A 201 -18.09 7.09 4.97
C ALA A 201 -17.39 8.38 5.40
N GLY A 202 -18.07 9.50 5.18
CA GLY A 202 -17.50 10.78 5.51
C GLY A 202 -18.46 11.94 5.34
N ALA A 203 -17.90 13.13 5.48
CA ALA A 203 -18.61 14.38 5.31
C ALA A 203 -17.83 15.31 4.37
N GLU A 204 -18.55 16.01 3.54
CA GLU A 204 -18.08 17.11 2.72
C GLU A 204 -18.54 18.41 3.34
N TRP A 205 -17.64 19.31 3.62
CA TRP A 205 -17.91 20.65 4.11
C TRP A 205 -17.60 21.67 3.03
N ASN A 206 -18.63 22.36 2.57
CA ASN A 206 -18.48 23.47 1.64
C ASN A 206 -18.13 24.74 2.43
N PHE A 207 -16.85 25.11 2.48
CA PHE A 207 -16.42 26.20 3.36
C PHE A 207 -16.10 27.52 2.65
N VAL A 208 -15.70 27.49 1.37
CA VAL A 208 -15.43 28.70 0.57
C VAL A 208 -15.77 28.49 -0.90
N GLY A 209 -16.83 29.14 -1.37
CA GLY A 209 -17.19 29.19 -2.79
C GLY A 209 -17.31 27.81 -3.44
N SER A 210 -16.31 27.44 -4.27
CA SER A 210 -16.29 26.14 -4.96
C SER A 210 -15.50 25.06 -4.24
N THR A 211 -14.91 25.34 -3.12
CA THR A 211 -13.98 24.43 -2.46
C THR A 211 -14.67 23.69 -1.32
N CYS A 212 -14.62 22.38 -1.37
CA CYS A 212 -15.13 21.50 -0.32
C CYS A 212 -13.98 20.79 0.37
N LEU A 213 -13.97 20.81 1.70
CA LEU A 213 -13.13 19.96 2.52
C LEU A 213 -13.87 18.65 2.77
N VAL A 214 -13.21 17.55 2.53
CA VAL A 214 -13.77 16.20 2.70
C VAL A 214 -12.98 15.46 3.76
N LEU A 215 -13.70 14.93 4.75
CA LEU A 215 -13.17 14.03 5.77
C LEU A 215 -13.83 12.64 5.59
N GLU A 216 -13.01 11.62 5.48
CA GLU A 216 -13.48 10.27 5.18
C GLU A 216 -12.73 9.25 6.05
N GLY A 217 -13.46 8.26 6.57
CA GLY A 217 -12.90 7.08 7.21
C GLY A 217 -13.37 5.82 6.48
N GLY A 218 -12.46 4.87 6.25
CA GLY A 218 -12.80 3.66 5.50
C GLY A 218 -12.02 2.43 5.93
N TYR A 219 -12.62 1.27 5.64
CA TYR A 219 -12.00 -0.04 5.80
C TYR A 219 -11.95 -0.74 4.45
N TYR A 220 -10.78 -1.30 4.13
CA TYR A 220 -10.50 -2.00 2.88
C TYR A 220 -9.98 -3.39 3.20
N TYR A 221 -10.76 -4.41 2.88
CA TYR A 221 -10.41 -5.82 3.07
C TYR A 221 -9.58 -6.31 1.88
N GLY A 222 -8.35 -6.78 2.15
CA GLY A 222 -7.45 -7.32 1.13
C GLY A 222 -7.91 -8.69 0.65
N VAL A 223 -8.14 -8.82 -0.65
CA VAL A 223 -8.58 -10.08 -1.28
C VAL A 223 -7.48 -10.80 -2.04
N THR A 224 -6.38 -10.10 -2.35
CA THR A 224 -5.23 -10.70 -3.02
C THR A 224 -4.12 -11.00 -2.02
N PRO A 225 -3.26 -11.98 -2.33
CA PRO A 225 -2.11 -12.28 -1.47
C PRO A 225 -1.11 -11.12 -1.46
N GLN A 226 -0.45 -10.90 -0.32
CA GLN A 226 0.61 -9.91 -0.15
C GLN A 226 1.95 -10.40 -0.73
N PHE A 227 2.19 -11.70 -0.67
CA PHE A 227 3.43 -12.32 -1.09
C PHE A 227 3.20 -13.27 -2.27
N LEU A 228 4.23 -13.38 -3.12
CA LEU A 228 4.24 -14.36 -4.19
C LEU A 228 4.52 -15.74 -3.62
N GLU A 229 3.66 -16.69 -3.95
CA GLU A 229 3.94 -18.11 -3.78
C GLU A 229 4.89 -18.55 -4.89
N ARG A 230 6.12 -18.91 -4.55
CA ARG A 230 7.07 -19.44 -5.54
C ARG A 230 7.32 -20.92 -5.28
N LYS A 231 7.19 -21.70 -6.34
CA LYS A 231 7.56 -23.12 -6.36
C LYS A 231 9.08 -23.28 -6.32
N GLU A 232 9.51 -24.45 -5.85
CA GLU A 232 10.90 -24.95 -5.88
C GLU A 232 11.70 -24.37 -7.05
N ASN A 233 12.86 -23.85 -6.83
CA ASN A 233 13.86 -23.36 -7.80
C ASN A 233 13.86 -21.86 -8.12
N LYS A 234 13.05 -21.02 -7.55
CA LYS A 234 13.14 -19.57 -7.82
C LYS A 234 13.07 -18.70 -6.55
N ARG A 235 14.23 -18.45 -6.02
CA ARG A 235 14.69 -17.22 -5.36
C ARG A 235 14.19 -16.80 -3.99
N THR A 236 13.23 -17.44 -3.33
CA THR A 236 12.91 -17.06 -1.97
C THR A 236 12.59 -18.25 -1.15
N THR A 237 13.30 -18.34 -0.07
CA THR A 237 13.22 -19.56 0.65
C THR A 237 13.24 -19.31 2.12
N TYR A 238 12.05 -19.37 2.67
CA TYR A 238 11.92 -19.60 4.07
C TYR A 238 12.10 -21.12 4.28
N THR A 239 13.15 -21.49 4.97
CA THR A 239 13.31 -22.86 5.43
C THR A 239 13.25 -22.84 6.95
N PHE A 240 12.68 -23.87 7.55
CA PHE A 240 12.55 -23.88 8.99
C PHE A 240 13.18 -25.12 9.63
N ASP A 241 13.89 -25.94 8.89
CA ASP A 241 14.63 -27.05 9.46
C ASP A 241 15.90 -26.61 10.15
N ASN A 242 16.25 -27.28 11.26
CA ASN A 242 17.48 -27.03 12.02
C ASN A 242 18.75 -27.32 11.22
N GLU A 243 18.62 -27.93 10.04
CA GLU A 243 19.70 -28.22 9.13
C GLU A 243 19.57 -27.41 7.84
N PRO A 244 20.48 -26.49 7.58
CA PRO A 244 20.39 -25.58 6.44
C PRO A 244 20.59 -26.23 5.07
N VAL A 245 21.06 -27.46 4.97
CA VAL A 245 21.33 -28.20 3.72
C VAL A 245 21.44 -29.70 4.04
N PRO A 246 20.89 -30.64 3.25
CA PRO A 246 20.19 -30.51 1.97
C PRO A 246 18.68 -30.54 2.03
N ASN A 247 18.06 -30.64 3.19
CA ASN A 247 16.61 -30.83 3.36
C ASN A 247 15.86 -29.52 3.56
N GLN A 248 15.97 -28.60 2.62
CA GLN A 248 15.25 -27.32 2.70
C GLN A 248 13.76 -27.54 2.47
N VAL A 249 12.95 -27.26 3.49
CA VAL A 249 11.48 -27.24 3.38
C VAL A 249 10.99 -25.82 3.21
N TYR A 250 10.43 -25.53 2.07
CA TYR A 250 9.84 -24.23 1.77
C TYR A 250 8.41 -24.19 2.25
N PHE A 251 7.99 -23.05 2.79
CA PHE A 251 6.59 -22.85 3.10
C PHE A 251 6.03 -21.62 2.39
N SER A 252 4.75 -21.74 2.03
CA SER A 252 4.01 -20.66 1.39
C SER A 252 3.52 -19.66 2.44
N ASN A 253 3.68 -18.38 2.17
CA ASN A 253 3.15 -17.30 2.99
C ASN A 253 2.01 -16.58 2.25
N LYS A 254 0.80 -17.15 2.32
CA LYS A 254 -0.43 -16.56 1.73
C LYS A 254 -1.05 -15.54 2.67
N SER A 255 -0.35 -14.47 2.93
CA SER A 255 -0.86 -13.39 3.77
C SER A 255 -1.68 -12.40 2.95
N THR A 256 -2.68 -11.81 3.56
CA THR A 256 -3.48 -10.71 2.99
C THR A 256 -3.34 -9.47 3.83
N MET A 257 -3.48 -8.31 3.22
CA MET A 257 -3.37 -7.03 3.92
C MET A 257 -4.67 -6.24 3.81
N SER A 258 -5.30 -6.00 4.95
CA SER A 258 -6.43 -5.08 5.08
C SER A 258 -5.97 -3.72 5.58
N GLN A 259 -6.73 -2.67 5.32
CA GLN A 259 -6.35 -1.30 5.64
C GLN A 259 -7.50 -0.54 6.30
N ILE A 260 -7.18 0.24 7.33
CA ILE A 260 -8.06 1.29 7.84
C ILE A 260 -7.44 2.62 7.41
N LEU A 261 -8.17 3.43 6.66
CA LEU A 261 -7.68 4.68 6.09
C LEU A 261 -8.53 5.86 6.56
N PHE A 262 -7.88 6.93 6.98
CA PHE A 262 -8.47 8.23 7.22
C PHE A 262 -7.98 9.17 6.12
N ARG A 263 -8.92 9.75 5.39
CA ARG A 263 -8.65 10.57 4.21
C ARG A 263 -9.11 12.01 4.44
N VAL A 264 -8.26 12.93 4.06
CA VAL A 264 -8.58 14.35 3.97
C VAL A 264 -8.41 14.77 2.52
N SER A 265 -9.42 15.38 1.93
CA SER A 265 -9.35 15.84 0.54
C SER A 265 -9.88 17.25 0.41
N LEU A 266 -9.31 17.99 -0.53
CA LEU A 266 -9.75 19.31 -0.92
C LEU A 266 -10.25 19.23 -2.36
N LEU A 267 -11.56 19.40 -2.55
CA LEU A 267 -12.24 19.33 -3.86
C LEU A 267 -12.51 20.73 -4.39
N PHE A 268 -12.40 20.88 -5.72
CA PHE A 268 -12.63 22.13 -6.45
C PHE A 268 -13.70 22.01 -7.52
#